data_8a40c7de566935a162a63b0933b266de
#
_entry.id   8a40c7de566935a162a63b0933b266de
#
_cell.length_a   1.000
_cell.length_b   1.000
_cell.length_c   1.000
_cell.angle_alpha   90.00
_cell.angle_beta   90.00
_cell.angle_gamma   90.00
#
_symmetry.space_group_name_H-M   'P 1'
#
loop_
_entity.id
_entity.type
_entity.pdbx_description
1 polymer ?
#
loop_
_entity_poly.entity_id
_entity_poly.type
_entity_poly.pdbx_seq_one_letter_code
_entity_poly.pdbx_strand_id
1 'polypeptide(L)'
;MRTSYAHITRICLAAALVLAAVAPVPYAGGQENETPASETSSSDAPLSEVTTEEKSGDAESAQIPDHRQVGGEPDSVVQVANLVYAGVKSSQCFADHFLIEAEKKTSISTSRRFSAVKLSSSEIYGYPLVIMTGEGDFTLPEEERQNLRRYIERGGFLLASSGCSSQEWDRAFRREMATIFPEHPLRPLDMSHAIYHTATDIKELKAKHGEPRPIEGIEIEGRLGVAYSQDGLNDTAHTQGCCCCGGNEITNAMEVNVNILAYTLMF
;
A
#
# COMPACT_ATOMS: atom_id res chain seq x y z
N MET A 1 11.23 35.38 54.97
CA MET A 1 12.18 34.53 55.71
C MET A 1 12.59 33.39 54.78
N ARG A 2 13.78 33.53 54.25
CA ARG A 2 14.97 32.63 54.29
C ARG A 2 14.65 31.20 53.86
N THR A 3 14.99 30.83 52.65
CA THR A 3 16.24 30.15 52.14
C THR A 3 16.34 28.69 52.48
N SER A 4 16.42 27.85 51.50
CA SER A 4 17.58 26.92 51.39
C SER A 4 17.70 26.32 49.99
N TYR A 5 18.86 26.55 49.38
CA TYR A 5 19.40 25.87 48.20
C TYR A 5 19.99 24.50 48.63
N ALA A 6 19.80 23.50 47.83
CA ALA A 6 20.63 22.30 47.91
C ALA A 6 21.12 21.91 46.52
N HIS A 7 22.41 21.91 46.35
CA HIS A 7 23.23 21.44 45.22
C HIS A 7 23.03 19.95 44.99
N ILE A 8 22.95 19.52 43.73
CA ILE A 8 23.24 18.15 43.34
C ILE A 8 24.29 18.15 42.22
N THR A 9 25.32 17.45 42.55
CA THR A 9 26.63 17.27 41.96
C THR A 9 26.57 16.49 40.62
N ARG A 10 27.39 16.98 39.67
CA ARG A 10 27.72 16.29 38.41
C ARG A 10 28.51 15.02 38.68
N ILE A 11 28.09 13.91 38.04
CA ILE A 11 28.94 12.73 37.86
C ILE A 11 29.09 12.50 36.36
N CYS A 12 30.29 12.80 35.85
CA CYS A 12 30.77 12.36 34.53
C CYS A 12 31.25 10.91 34.68
N LEU A 13 30.75 9.99 33.91
CA LEU A 13 31.37 8.68 33.74
C LEU A 13 31.77 8.52 32.27
N ALA A 14 33.06 8.30 32.10
CA ALA A 14 33.72 8.04 30.84
C ALA A 14 33.35 6.66 30.32
N ALA A 15 32.93 6.56 29.07
CA ALA A 15 32.77 5.27 28.39
C ALA A 15 34.03 4.97 27.57
N ALA A 16 34.64 3.85 27.87
CA ALA A 16 35.82 3.31 27.20
C ALA A 16 35.43 2.75 25.81
N LEU A 17 36.18 3.17 24.79
CA LEU A 17 36.15 2.55 23.46
C LEU A 17 36.80 1.17 23.52
N VAL A 18 36.09 0.15 23.10
CA VAL A 18 36.66 -1.15 22.74
C VAL A 18 36.68 -1.23 21.22
N LEU A 19 37.84 -1.07 20.61
CA LEU A 19 38.11 -1.42 19.22
C LEU A 19 38.26 -2.92 19.10
N ALA A 20 37.34 -3.58 18.43
CA ALA A 20 37.49 -4.96 17.97
C ALA A 20 38.03 -4.93 16.53
N ALA A 21 39.26 -5.43 16.36
CA ALA A 21 39.89 -5.63 15.07
C ALA A 21 39.25 -6.81 14.36
N VAL A 22 38.71 -6.55 13.16
CA VAL A 22 38.22 -7.60 12.24
C VAL A 22 39.36 -7.96 11.29
N ALA A 23 39.83 -9.20 11.36
CA ALA A 23 40.80 -9.77 10.43
C ALA A 23 40.12 -10.13 9.10
N PRO A 24 40.79 -10.00 7.95
CA PRO A 24 40.25 -10.36 6.66
C PRO A 24 40.30 -11.89 6.44
N VAL A 25 39.21 -12.44 5.92
CA VAL A 25 39.11 -13.84 5.46
C VAL A 25 39.62 -13.91 4.02
N PRO A 26 40.50 -14.88 3.66
CA PRO A 26 40.99 -15.02 2.30
C PRO A 26 39.94 -15.66 1.38
N TYR A 27 39.77 -15.04 0.24
CA TYR A 27 39.00 -15.50 -0.90
C TYR A 27 39.75 -16.64 -1.59
N ALA A 28 39.21 -17.85 -1.61
CA ALA A 28 39.71 -18.96 -2.42
C ALA A 28 39.01 -18.95 -3.77
N GLY A 29 39.81 -18.85 -4.80
CA GLY A 29 39.37 -18.75 -6.17
C GLY A 29 39.04 -20.11 -6.80
N GLY A 30 38.32 -19.99 -7.92
CA GLY A 30 38.53 -20.83 -9.10
C GLY A 30 37.68 -22.06 -9.26
N GLN A 31 36.79 -22.00 -10.24
CA GLN A 31 36.90 -22.96 -11.34
C GLN A 31 36.00 -22.48 -12.51
N GLU A 32 36.68 -22.18 -13.59
CA GLU A 32 36.09 -22.05 -14.92
C GLU A 32 35.60 -23.44 -15.35
N ASN A 33 34.45 -23.49 -15.97
CA ASN A 33 34.06 -24.66 -16.75
C ASN A 33 33.56 -24.18 -18.11
N GLU A 34 34.34 -24.65 -19.09
CA GLU A 34 34.22 -24.36 -20.52
C GLU A 34 32.95 -24.99 -21.13
N THR A 35 32.47 -24.30 -22.13
CA THR A 35 31.47 -24.70 -23.13
C THR A 35 31.94 -25.89 -23.98
N PRO A 36 31.01 -26.63 -24.56
CA PRO A 36 31.20 -26.97 -25.98
C PRO A 36 30.03 -26.48 -26.86
N ALA A 37 30.45 -25.91 -27.96
CA ALA A 37 29.66 -25.61 -29.14
C ALA A 37 29.26 -26.90 -29.88
N SER A 38 28.07 -26.89 -30.49
CA SER A 38 27.74 -27.73 -31.65
C SER A 38 26.73 -26.98 -32.53
N GLU A 39 27.13 -26.51 -33.56
CA GLU A 39 26.97 -26.65 -35.02
C GLU A 39 25.54 -26.87 -35.53
N THR A 40 25.13 -25.85 -36.30
CA THR A 40 24.49 -25.84 -37.64
C THR A 40 23.45 -26.90 -38.01
N SER A 41 22.26 -26.41 -38.38
CA SER A 41 21.69 -26.77 -39.68
C SER A 41 20.75 -25.71 -40.23
N SER A 42 21.06 -25.25 -41.39
CA SER A 42 20.28 -24.41 -42.30
C SER A 42 19.14 -25.21 -42.91
N SER A 43 17.95 -24.59 -43.07
CA SER A 43 17.04 -24.96 -44.15
C SER A 43 16.32 -23.73 -44.68
N ASP A 44 16.62 -23.43 -45.92
CA ASP A 44 15.92 -22.50 -46.79
C ASP A 44 14.47 -22.95 -47.05
N ALA A 45 13.54 -22.02 -47.11
CA ALA A 45 12.36 -22.03 -47.97
C ALA A 45 11.60 -20.70 -47.92
N PRO A 46 10.76 -20.35 -48.92
CA PRO A 46 10.97 -19.15 -49.70
C PRO A 46 9.93 -18.04 -49.40
N LEU A 47 10.29 -16.84 -49.85
CA LEU A 47 9.46 -15.62 -49.92
C LEU A 47 8.15 -15.86 -50.69
N SER A 48 7.04 -15.54 -50.08
CA SER A 48 5.79 -15.25 -50.76
C SER A 48 5.45 -13.80 -50.59
N GLU A 49 5.41 -13.10 -51.72
CA GLU A 49 4.89 -11.75 -51.89
C GLU A 49 3.44 -11.68 -51.37
N VAL A 50 3.14 -10.69 -50.57
CA VAL A 50 1.76 -10.27 -50.32
C VAL A 50 1.66 -8.77 -50.55
N THR A 51 0.92 -8.49 -51.56
CA THR A 51 0.42 -7.24 -52.08
C THR A 51 -0.10 -6.29 -51.02
N THR A 52 0.34 -5.05 -51.12
CA THR A 52 -0.21 -3.85 -50.48
C THR A 52 -1.62 -3.59 -50.97
N GLU A 53 -2.63 -3.63 -50.11
CA GLU A 53 -3.89 -2.91 -50.27
C GLU A 53 -3.96 -1.80 -49.22
N GLU A 54 -3.85 -0.57 -49.67
CA GLU A 54 -4.25 0.62 -48.93
C GLU A 54 -5.75 0.57 -48.71
N LYS A 55 -6.17 0.51 -47.45
CA LYS A 55 -7.56 0.82 -47.06
C LYS A 55 -7.53 2.00 -46.10
N SER A 56 -7.89 3.15 -46.64
CA SER A 56 -8.31 4.32 -45.86
C SER A 56 -9.50 3.91 -45.01
N GLY A 57 -9.48 4.18 -43.74
CA GLY A 57 -10.62 3.86 -42.88
C GLY A 57 -10.46 4.49 -41.52
N ASP A 58 -11.20 5.53 -41.31
CA ASP A 58 -11.86 5.95 -40.10
C ASP A 58 -11.06 5.97 -38.80
N ALA A 59 -10.87 7.16 -38.29
CA ALA A 59 -10.50 7.44 -36.92
C ALA A 59 -11.52 6.79 -35.97
N GLU A 60 -11.24 5.55 -35.57
CA GLU A 60 -11.95 4.86 -34.52
C GLU A 60 -11.65 5.55 -33.21
N SER A 61 -12.64 6.26 -32.70
CA SER A 61 -12.65 6.81 -31.35
C SER A 61 -12.26 5.67 -30.39
N ALA A 62 -11.13 5.79 -29.73
CA ALA A 62 -10.71 4.86 -28.70
C ALA A 62 -11.81 4.81 -27.63
N GLN A 63 -12.69 3.84 -27.72
CA GLN A 63 -13.61 3.50 -26.64
C GLN A 63 -12.74 3.11 -25.43
N ILE A 64 -12.81 3.91 -24.38
CA ILE A 64 -12.28 3.57 -23.07
C ILE A 64 -12.95 2.24 -22.71
N PRO A 65 -12.18 1.16 -22.42
CA PRO A 65 -12.77 -0.12 -22.01
C PRO A 65 -13.71 0.11 -20.84
N ASP A 66 -14.91 -0.41 -20.92
CA ASP A 66 -15.84 -0.44 -19.80
C ASP A 66 -15.18 -1.31 -18.69
N HIS A 67 -14.72 -0.66 -17.62
CA HIS A 67 -13.92 -1.25 -16.56
C HIS A 67 -14.67 -2.26 -15.69
N ARG A 68 -15.90 -2.63 -16.04
CA ARG A 68 -16.78 -3.51 -15.26
C ARG A 68 -16.54 -5.02 -15.43
N GLN A 69 -15.54 -5.43 -16.21
CA GLN A 69 -15.32 -6.86 -16.49
C GLN A 69 -13.95 -7.41 -16.10
N VAL A 70 -13.25 -6.79 -15.18
CA VAL A 70 -12.00 -7.37 -14.66
C VAL A 70 -12.34 -8.30 -13.50
N GLY A 71 -12.38 -9.61 -13.75
CA GLY A 71 -12.40 -10.61 -12.69
C GLY A 71 -13.53 -11.64 -12.70
N GLY A 72 -14.48 -11.61 -13.63
CA GLY A 72 -15.51 -12.66 -13.76
C GLY A 72 -16.55 -12.73 -12.63
N GLU A 73 -16.56 -11.77 -11.71
CA GLU A 73 -17.61 -11.64 -10.68
C GLU A 73 -18.78 -10.77 -11.17
N PRO A 74 -20.01 -10.97 -10.62
CA PRO A 74 -21.16 -10.13 -10.97
C PRO A 74 -20.90 -8.65 -10.73
N ASP A 75 -21.42 -7.77 -11.59
CA ASP A 75 -21.26 -6.30 -11.52
C ASP A 75 -21.67 -5.66 -10.17
N SER A 76 -22.42 -6.41 -9.34
CA SER A 76 -22.87 -5.96 -8.01
C SER A 76 -21.92 -6.32 -6.88
N VAL A 77 -20.82 -7.02 -7.15
CA VAL A 77 -19.85 -7.46 -6.13
C VAL A 77 -18.67 -6.49 -6.10
N VAL A 78 -18.45 -5.88 -4.95
CA VAL A 78 -17.32 -4.96 -4.72
C VAL A 78 -16.03 -5.75 -4.59
N GLN A 79 -15.06 -5.43 -5.41
CA GLN A 79 -13.71 -5.99 -5.36
C GLN A 79 -12.75 -5.00 -4.72
N VAL A 80 -11.87 -5.49 -3.86
CA VAL A 80 -10.79 -4.75 -3.23
C VAL A 80 -9.46 -5.38 -3.59
N ALA A 81 -8.44 -4.59 -3.88
CA ALA A 81 -7.13 -5.11 -4.26
C ALA A 81 -6.00 -4.67 -3.34
N ASN A 82 -5.07 -5.58 -3.12
CA ASN A 82 -3.75 -5.26 -2.58
C ASN A 82 -2.82 -4.82 -3.71
N LEU A 83 -2.15 -3.68 -3.52
CA LEU A 83 -1.20 -3.15 -4.49
C LEU A 83 0.12 -3.93 -4.49
N VAL A 84 0.60 -4.23 -5.67
CA VAL A 84 2.00 -4.59 -5.94
C VAL A 84 2.68 -3.32 -6.43
N TYR A 85 3.61 -2.78 -5.65
CA TYR A 85 4.27 -1.50 -5.90
C TYR A 85 5.76 -1.58 -5.66
N ALA A 86 6.54 -0.74 -6.31
CA ALA A 86 8.01 -0.71 -6.22
C ALA A 86 8.67 -2.10 -6.34
N GLY A 87 8.08 -3.00 -7.12
CA GLY A 87 8.55 -4.37 -7.28
C GLY A 87 8.27 -5.32 -6.10
N VAL A 88 7.57 -4.86 -5.06
CA VAL A 88 7.20 -5.65 -3.88
C VAL A 88 5.68 -5.76 -3.75
N LYS A 89 5.23 -6.86 -3.15
CA LYS A 89 3.81 -7.02 -2.79
C LYS A 89 3.53 -6.30 -1.49
N SER A 90 2.31 -5.81 -1.33
CA SER A 90 1.79 -5.40 -0.04
C SER A 90 1.95 -6.52 1.00
N SER A 91 2.08 -6.15 2.27
CA SER A 91 2.17 -7.12 3.35
C SER A 91 0.97 -8.07 3.35
N GLN A 92 1.22 -9.36 3.51
CA GLN A 92 0.17 -10.37 3.65
C GLN A 92 -0.53 -10.29 5.02
N CYS A 93 -0.04 -9.45 5.90
CA CYS A 93 -0.59 -9.26 7.24
C CYS A 93 -1.82 -8.36 7.29
N PHE A 94 -2.21 -7.74 6.18
CA PHE A 94 -3.48 -7.02 6.12
C PHE A 94 -4.62 -8.03 5.84
N ALA A 95 -5.52 -8.20 6.81
CA ALA A 95 -6.59 -9.19 6.74
C ALA A 95 -7.71 -8.75 5.79
N ASP A 96 -8.19 -9.67 4.96
CA ASP A 96 -9.37 -9.48 4.13
C ASP A 96 -10.70 -9.77 4.88
N HIS A 97 -10.62 -10.16 6.14
CA HIS A 97 -11.76 -10.55 6.96
C HIS A 97 -12.80 -9.43 7.10
N PHE A 98 -12.38 -8.16 7.08
CA PHE A 98 -13.31 -7.04 7.15
C PHE A 98 -14.30 -6.98 5.97
N LEU A 99 -13.99 -7.60 4.82
CA LEU A 99 -14.90 -7.72 3.69
C LEU A 99 -16.12 -8.55 4.06
N ILE A 100 -15.93 -9.65 4.80
CA ILE A 100 -17.02 -10.48 5.33
C ILE A 100 -17.83 -9.72 6.38
N GLU A 101 -17.16 -8.93 7.23
CA GLU A 101 -17.86 -8.10 8.23
C GLU A 101 -18.64 -6.94 7.58
N ALA A 102 -18.16 -6.40 6.47
CA ALA A 102 -18.89 -5.40 5.70
C ALA A 102 -20.22 -5.96 5.18
N GLU A 103 -20.24 -7.19 4.65
CA GLU A 103 -21.47 -7.85 4.22
C GLU A 103 -22.49 -8.06 5.36
N LYS A 104 -22.00 -8.33 6.58
CA LYS A 104 -22.86 -8.51 7.76
C LYS A 104 -23.43 -7.20 8.30
N LYS A 105 -22.68 -6.11 8.19
CA LYS A 105 -23.03 -4.81 8.79
C LYS A 105 -23.66 -3.83 7.82
N THR A 106 -23.59 -4.12 6.52
CA THR A 106 -24.07 -3.23 5.44
C THR A 106 -24.79 -4.07 4.36
N SER A 107 -25.33 -3.41 3.34
CA SER A 107 -25.85 -4.06 2.14
C SER A 107 -24.80 -4.28 1.05
N ILE A 108 -23.51 -4.07 1.34
CA ILE A 108 -22.43 -4.21 0.38
C ILE A 108 -22.12 -5.70 0.20
N SER A 109 -22.17 -6.19 -1.04
CA SER A 109 -21.66 -7.52 -1.40
C SER A 109 -20.20 -7.41 -1.81
N THR A 110 -19.33 -8.29 -1.34
CA THR A 110 -17.90 -8.26 -1.61
C THR A 110 -17.38 -9.57 -2.20
N SER A 111 -16.21 -9.54 -2.84
CA SER A 111 -15.51 -10.75 -3.29
C SER A 111 -14.98 -11.61 -2.11
N ARG A 112 -15.00 -11.08 -0.88
CA ARG A 112 -14.48 -11.70 0.35
C ARG A 112 -12.98 -12.01 0.33
N ARG A 113 -12.28 -11.66 -0.73
CA ARG A 113 -10.85 -11.84 -0.93
C ARG A 113 -10.26 -10.64 -1.64
N PHE A 114 -8.99 -10.36 -1.35
CA PHE A 114 -8.26 -9.37 -2.11
C PHE A 114 -7.76 -9.92 -3.44
N SER A 115 -7.91 -9.13 -4.49
CA SER A 115 -7.12 -9.29 -5.71
C SER A 115 -5.73 -8.69 -5.51
N ALA A 116 -4.76 -9.10 -6.32
CA ALA A 116 -3.45 -8.44 -6.37
C ALA A 116 -3.34 -7.67 -7.69
N VAL A 117 -3.07 -6.37 -7.63
CA VAL A 117 -2.94 -5.52 -8.82
C VAL A 117 -1.64 -4.73 -8.78
N LYS A 118 -0.96 -4.63 -9.92
CA LYS A 118 0.25 -3.78 -10.03
C LYS A 118 -0.17 -2.31 -10.05
N LEU A 119 0.51 -1.49 -9.26
CA LEU A 119 0.27 -0.05 -9.24
C LEU A 119 0.53 0.61 -10.60
N SER A 120 1.40 0.05 -11.44
CA SER A 120 1.64 0.50 -12.81
C SER A 120 0.57 0.06 -13.82
N SER A 121 -0.31 -0.90 -13.46
CA SER A 121 -1.34 -1.42 -14.37
C SER A 121 -2.58 -0.52 -14.42
N SER A 122 -3.22 -0.44 -15.60
CA SER A 122 -4.54 0.17 -15.74
C SER A 122 -5.66 -0.61 -15.06
N GLU A 123 -5.43 -1.88 -14.68
CA GLU A 123 -6.40 -2.69 -13.94
C GLU A 123 -6.80 -2.08 -12.59
N ILE A 124 -5.94 -1.21 -12.01
CA ILE A 124 -6.24 -0.52 -10.75
C ILE A 124 -7.56 0.25 -10.80
N TYR A 125 -7.95 0.77 -11.98
CA TYR A 125 -9.19 1.53 -12.16
C TYR A 125 -10.46 0.67 -12.04
N GLY A 126 -10.34 -0.66 -12.03
CA GLY A 126 -11.44 -1.58 -11.77
C GLY A 126 -11.78 -1.75 -10.27
N TYR A 127 -10.98 -1.20 -9.38
CA TYR A 127 -11.15 -1.35 -7.94
C TYR A 127 -11.50 -0.01 -7.28
N PRO A 128 -12.64 0.10 -6.60
CA PRO A 128 -12.98 1.35 -5.89
C PRO A 128 -12.04 1.61 -4.70
N LEU A 129 -11.55 0.54 -4.06
CA LEU A 129 -10.64 0.58 -2.93
C LEU A 129 -9.40 -0.27 -3.22
N VAL A 130 -8.23 0.32 -3.06
CA VAL A 130 -6.95 -0.40 -3.07
C VAL A 130 -6.21 -0.23 -1.75
N ILE A 131 -5.47 -1.29 -1.37
CA ILE A 131 -4.73 -1.34 -0.11
C ILE A 131 -3.24 -1.31 -0.40
N MET A 132 -2.50 -0.47 0.32
CA MET A 132 -1.06 -0.37 0.28
C MET A 132 -0.48 -0.53 1.68
N THR A 133 0.30 -1.57 1.90
CA THR A 133 0.93 -1.81 3.20
C THR A 133 2.31 -2.43 3.04
N GLY A 134 3.19 -2.23 4.00
CA GLY A 134 4.56 -2.76 3.99
C GLY A 134 5.31 -2.37 5.26
N GLU A 135 6.56 -2.80 5.34
CA GLU A 135 7.39 -2.61 6.55
C GLU A 135 8.72 -1.91 6.26
N GLY A 136 9.26 -2.04 5.05
CA GLY A 136 10.54 -1.45 4.65
C GLY A 136 10.43 -0.12 3.92
N ASP A 137 11.56 0.53 3.72
CA ASP A 137 11.66 1.71 2.87
C ASP A 137 11.39 1.35 1.40
N PHE A 138 10.77 2.25 0.66
CA PHE A 138 10.49 2.07 -0.76
C PHE A 138 10.50 3.40 -1.50
N THR A 139 10.69 3.31 -2.82
CA THR A 139 10.57 4.45 -3.73
C THR A 139 9.73 4.01 -4.92
N LEU A 140 8.67 4.73 -5.21
CA LEU A 140 7.82 4.44 -6.37
C LEU A 140 8.49 4.91 -7.65
N PRO A 141 8.52 4.09 -8.72
CA PRO A 141 8.81 4.56 -10.06
C PRO A 141 7.86 5.69 -10.47
N GLU A 142 8.30 6.55 -11.35
CA GLU A 142 7.50 7.69 -11.81
C GLU A 142 6.16 7.26 -12.44
N GLU A 143 6.15 6.17 -13.17
CA GLU A 143 4.93 5.58 -13.75
C GLU A 143 3.92 5.22 -12.67
N GLU A 144 4.36 4.61 -11.56
CA GLU A 144 3.50 4.23 -10.44
C GLU A 144 2.95 5.47 -9.71
N ARG A 145 3.77 6.53 -9.53
CA ARG A 145 3.33 7.81 -8.96
C ARG A 145 2.23 8.45 -9.79
N GLN A 146 2.45 8.55 -11.10
CA GLN A 146 1.48 9.13 -12.02
C GLN A 146 0.19 8.32 -12.08
N ASN A 147 0.29 6.99 -12.04
CA ASN A 147 -0.87 6.13 -12.08
C ASN A 147 -1.69 6.22 -10.80
N LEU A 148 -1.02 6.26 -9.63
CA LEU A 148 -1.68 6.46 -8.34
C LEU A 148 -2.40 7.82 -8.28
N ARG A 149 -1.72 8.89 -8.71
CA ARG A 149 -2.33 10.22 -8.77
C ARG A 149 -3.60 10.20 -9.61
N ARG A 150 -3.52 9.70 -10.84
CA ARG A 150 -4.69 9.60 -11.74
C ARG A 150 -5.81 8.73 -11.16
N TYR A 151 -5.46 7.63 -10.49
CA TYR A 151 -6.43 6.76 -9.85
C TYR A 151 -7.23 7.50 -8.78
N ILE A 152 -6.56 8.21 -7.88
CA ILE A 152 -7.20 8.98 -6.81
C ILE A 152 -8.02 10.15 -7.37
N GLU A 153 -7.48 10.92 -8.32
CA GLU A 153 -8.18 12.04 -8.96
C GLU A 153 -9.44 11.60 -9.72
N ARG A 154 -9.49 10.35 -10.17
CA ARG A 154 -10.67 9.78 -10.87
C ARG A 154 -11.69 9.11 -9.92
N GLY A 155 -11.54 9.27 -8.64
CA GLY A 155 -12.49 8.75 -7.65
C GLY A 155 -12.08 7.46 -6.96
N GLY A 156 -10.92 6.89 -7.29
CA GLY A 156 -10.36 5.77 -6.55
C GLY A 156 -9.99 6.12 -5.11
N PHE A 157 -9.88 5.13 -4.25
CA PHE A 157 -9.53 5.32 -2.85
C PHE A 157 -8.33 4.45 -2.46
N LEU A 158 -7.34 5.04 -1.80
CA LEU A 158 -6.19 4.35 -1.23
C LEU A 158 -6.33 4.23 0.28
N LEU A 159 -6.39 3.02 0.80
CA LEU A 159 -6.15 2.70 2.20
C LEU A 159 -4.69 2.31 2.37
N ALA A 160 -3.95 3.13 3.09
CA ALA A 160 -2.54 2.89 3.39
C ALA A 160 -2.35 2.56 4.87
N SER A 161 -1.56 1.53 5.16
CA SER A 161 -1.37 1.02 6.51
C SER A 161 0.07 0.59 6.71
N SER A 162 0.75 1.20 7.69
CA SER A 162 2.11 0.78 8.06
C SER A 162 2.07 -0.59 8.72
N GLY A 163 2.73 -1.58 8.11
CA GLY A 163 2.89 -2.90 8.70
C GLY A 163 3.72 -2.82 9.97
N CYS A 164 3.27 -3.48 11.04
CA CYS A 164 3.95 -3.46 12.35
C CYS A 164 4.32 -2.06 12.87
N SER A 165 3.57 -1.03 12.51
CA SER A 165 3.88 0.39 12.82
C SER A 165 5.29 0.80 12.37
N SER A 166 5.75 0.27 11.24
CA SER A 166 7.10 0.50 10.72
C SER A 166 7.39 1.96 10.45
N GLN A 167 8.39 2.51 11.11
CA GLN A 167 8.83 3.88 10.89
C GLN A 167 9.55 4.08 9.54
N GLU A 168 10.13 3.03 8.99
CA GLU A 168 10.80 3.10 7.68
C GLU A 168 9.77 3.26 6.58
N TRP A 169 8.73 2.43 6.64
CA TRP A 169 7.61 2.51 5.70
C TRP A 169 6.84 3.83 5.86
N ASP A 170 6.60 4.29 7.09
CA ASP A 170 5.96 5.59 7.35
C ASP A 170 6.71 6.75 6.66
N ARG A 171 8.05 6.80 6.84
CA ARG A 171 8.86 7.84 6.19
C ARG A 171 8.79 7.76 4.67
N ALA A 172 8.86 6.54 4.12
CA ALA A 172 8.75 6.32 2.69
C ALA A 172 7.37 6.75 2.16
N PHE A 173 6.29 6.32 2.79
CA PHE A 173 4.94 6.66 2.40
C PHE A 173 4.70 8.17 2.40
N ARG A 174 5.09 8.87 3.46
CA ARG A 174 4.97 10.33 3.54
C ARG A 174 5.76 11.05 2.45
N ARG A 175 6.97 10.60 2.17
CA ARG A 175 7.81 11.12 1.08
C ARG A 175 7.14 10.95 -0.28
N GLU A 176 6.62 9.77 -0.56
CA GLU A 176 5.93 9.48 -1.81
C GLU A 176 4.63 10.28 -1.95
N MET A 177 3.82 10.37 -0.90
CA MET A 177 2.59 11.16 -0.91
C MET A 177 2.88 12.66 -1.11
N ALA A 178 3.89 13.21 -0.46
CA ALA A 178 4.31 14.60 -0.66
C ALA A 178 4.83 14.87 -2.09
N THR A 179 5.40 13.85 -2.75
CA THR A 179 5.83 13.94 -4.15
C THR A 179 4.64 13.85 -5.11
N ILE A 180 3.69 12.97 -4.85
CA ILE A 180 2.53 12.74 -5.72
C ILE A 180 1.51 13.87 -5.58
N PHE A 181 1.26 14.35 -4.36
CA PHE A 181 0.25 15.35 -4.03
C PHE A 181 0.87 16.53 -3.26
N PRO A 182 1.80 17.30 -3.85
CA PRO A 182 2.46 18.41 -3.16
C PRO A 182 1.47 19.51 -2.70
N GLU A 183 0.36 19.64 -3.39
CA GLU A 183 -0.73 20.59 -3.09
C GLU A 183 -1.71 20.10 -2.02
N HIS A 184 -1.72 18.78 -1.71
CA HIS A 184 -2.64 18.13 -0.77
C HIS A 184 -1.86 17.34 0.29
N PRO A 185 -1.38 17.98 1.37
CA PRO A 185 -0.62 17.27 2.39
C PRO A 185 -1.49 16.30 3.19
N LEU A 186 -0.88 15.21 3.67
CA LEU A 186 -1.48 14.35 4.68
C LEU A 186 -1.83 15.17 5.93
N ARG A 187 -3.08 15.06 6.41
CA ARG A 187 -3.57 15.74 7.61
C ARG A 187 -4.33 14.77 8.53
N PRO A 188 -4.19 14.92 9.85
CA PRO A 188 -5.00 14.15 10.78
C PRO A 188 -6.49 14.39 10.53
N LEU A 189 -7.26 13.30 10.52
CA LEU A 189 -8.72 13.34 10.43
C LEU A 189 -9.29 13.44 11.84
N ASP A 190 -10.14 14.45 12.05
CA ASP A 190 -10.89 14.59 13.31
C ASP A 190 -11.89 13.43 13.48
N MET A 191 -12.12 13.01 14.71
CA MET A 191 -13.05 11.92 15.00
C MET A 191 -14.50 12.19 14.57
N SER A 192 -14.86 13.43 14.24
CA SER A 192 -16.15 13.77 13.62
C SER A 192 -16.20 13.53 12.11
N HIS A 193 -15.07 13.17 11.47
CA HIS A 193 -15.04 12.92 10.04
C HIS A 193 -15.91 11.71 9.67
N ALA A 194 -16.63 11.79 8.54
CA ALA A 194 -17.57 10.77 8.08
C ALA A 194 -16.98 9.36 8.01
N ILE A 195 -15.67 9.23 7.77
CA ILE A 195 -14.97 7.93 7.72
C ILE A 195 -15.11 7.11 9.03
N TYR A 196 -15.38 7.76 10.16
CA TYR A 196 -15.58 7.08 11.44
C TYR A 196 -17.04 6.73 11.73
N HIS A 197 -17.98 7.18 10.86
CA HIS A 197 -19.42 7.10 11.14
C HIS A 197 -20.25 6.52 10.00
N THR A 198 -19.60 5.94 8.96
CA THR A 198 -20.31 5.54 7.73
C THR A 198 -21.14 4.26 7.92
N ALA A 199 -20.55 3.19 8.44
CA ALA A 199 -21.25 1.92 8.71
C ALA A 199 -21.43 1.66 10.20
N THR A 200 -20.45 2.07 11.01
CA THR A 200 -20.43 1.94 12.47
C THR A 200 -19.99 3.27 13.07
N ASP A 201 -20.61 3.67 14.16
CA ASP A 201 -20.25 4.91 14.89
C ASP A 201 -19.04 4.67 15.80
N ILE A 202 -17.84 4.96 15.31
CA ILE A 202 -16.57 4.81 16.02
C ILE A 202 -16.31 6.09 16.81
N LYS A 203 -16.33 6.00 18.13
CA LYS A 203 -16.09 7.13 19.04
C LYS A 203 -14.63 7.38 19.35
N GLU A 204 -13.81 6.34 19.26
CA GLU A 204 -12.38 6.38 19.55
C GLU A 204 -11.63 5.31 18.77
N LEU A 205 -10.38 5.58 18.40
CA LEU A 205 -9.46 4.55 17.98
C LEU A 205 -8.87 3.88 19.21
N LYS A 206 -8.60 2.58 19.13
CA LYS A 206 -7.99 1.79 20.20
C LYS A 206 -6.70 1.17 19.69
N ALA A 207 -5.61 1.36 20.41
CA ALA A 207 -4.33 0.81 20.02
C ALA A 207 -3.91 -0.32 20.97
N LYS A 208 -3.01 -1.17 20.49
CA LYS A 208 -2.47 -2.31 21.23
C LYS A 208 -1.56 -1.86 22.38
N HIS A 209 -0.83 -0.78 22.16
CA HIS A 209 0.14 -0.25 23.11
C HIS A 209 0.04 1.28 23.16
N GLY A 210 -0.42 1.82 24.27
CA GLY A 210 -0.51 3.28 24.47
C GLY A 210 -1.61 3.99 23.68
N GLU A 211 -1.43 5.27 23.46
CA GLU A 211 -2.39 6.10 22.74
C GLU A 211 -2.31 5.87 21.23
N PRO A 212 -3.45 5.71 20.54
CA PRO A 212 -3.47 5.59 19.10
C PRO A 212 -3.12 6.91 18.42
N ARG A 213 -2.39 6.84 17.32
CA ARG A 213 -2.23 7.99 16.41
C ARG A 213 -3.49 8.16 15.56
N PRO A 214 -3.85 9.40 15.23
CA PRO A 214 -4.98 9.64 14.35
C PRO A 214 -4.75 9.02 12.97
N ILE A 215 -5.82 8.61 12.30
CA ILE A 215 -5.77 8.36 10.87
C ILE A 215 -5.56 9.70 10.18
N GLU A 216 -4.66 9.72 9.19
CA GLU A 216 -4.41 10.90 8.37
C GLU A 216 -5.01 10.70 6.99
N GLY A 217 -5.33 11.78 6.31
CA GLY A 217 -5.94 11.71 4.99
C GLY A 217 -5.40 12.75 4.01
N ILE A 218 -5.62 12.48 2.73
CA ILE A 218 -5.47 13.44 1.64
C ILE A 218 -6.86 13.66 1.03
N GLU A 219 -7.31 14.91 1.07
CA GLU A 219 -8.55 15.31 0.44
C GLU A 219 -8.27 15.96 -0.91
N ILE A 220 -9.04 15.55 -1.92
CA ILE A 220 -8.99 16.10 -3.29
C ILE A 220 -10.42 16.48 -3.67
N GLU A 221 -10.62 17.73 -4.06
CA GLU A 221 -11.94 18.28 -4.47
C GLU A 221 -13.04 18.04 -3.40
N GLY A 222 -12.66 18.09 -2.13
CA GLY A 222 -13.61 17.93 -1.00
C GLY A 222 -13.97 16.46 -0.70
N ARG A 223 -13.30 15.49 -1.32
CA ARG A 223 -13.44 14.06 -1.06
C ARG A 223 -12.13 13.50 -0.49
N LEU A 224 -12.23 12.69 0.54
CA LEU A 224 -11.08 11.92 1.01
C LEU A 224 -10.72 10.85 -0.04
N GLY A 225 -9.51 10.90 -0.58
CA GLY A 225 -9.00 9.94 -1.56
C GLY A 225 -7.94 9.00 -0.99
N VAL A 226 -7.30 9.40 0.11
CA VAL A 226 -6.29 8.57 0.81
C VAL A 226 -6.60 8.58 2.30
N ALA A 227 -6.65 7.41 2.92
CA ALA A 227 -6.64 7.25 4.37
C ALA A 227 -5.37 6.49 4.76
N TYR A 228 -4.65 6.98 5.75
CA TYR A 228 -3.38 6.44 6.20
C TYR A 228 -3.32 6.25 7.71
N SER A 229 -2.92 5.06 8.16
CA SER A 229 -2.62 4.76 9.56
C SER A 229 -1.14 4.41 9.76
N GLN A 230 -0.45 5.19 10.56
CA GLN A 230 0.92 4.92 10.97
C GLN A 230 0.99 3.77 11.99
N ASP A 231 -0.02 3.61 12.82
CA ASP A 231 -0.08 2.52 13.81
C ASP A 231 -0.48 1.17 13.19
N GLY A 232 -1.09 1.20 12.00
CA GLY A 232 -1.49 0.02 11.26
C GLY A 232 -2.95 -0.39 11.48
N LEU A 233 -3.61 -0.75 10.37
CA LEU A 233 -4.99 -1.24 10.32
C LEU A 233 -5.04 -2.70 9.85
N ASN A 234 -3.99 -3.46 10.12
CA ASN A 234 -3.77 -4.79 9.52
C ASN A 234 -4.73 -5.87 10.03
N ASP A 235 -5.34 -5.69 11.20
CA ASP A 235 -6.21 -6.69 11.84
C ASP A 235 -5.55 -8.07 11.96
N THR A 236 -4.35 -8.10 12.55
CA THR A 236 -3.51 -9.30 12.67
C THR A 236 -4.14 -10.43 13.46
N ALA A 237 -5.18 -10.16 14.26
CA ALA A 237 -5.94 -11.19 14.97
C ALA A 237 -6.62 -12.18 14.00
N HIS A 238 -6.89 -11.77 12.76
CA HIS A 238 -7.56 -12.57 11.74
C HIS A 238 -6.63 -13.05 10.61
N THR A 239 -5.29 -12.90 10.79
CA THR A 239 -4.33 -13.29 9.76
C THR A 239 -3.36 -14.33 10.30
N GLN A 240 -3.40 -15.55 9.74
CA GLN A 240 -2.47 -16.62 10.12
C GLN A 240 -1.02 -16.29 9.76
N GLY A 241 -0.12 -16.54 10.69
CA GLY A 241 1.33 -16.37 10.48
C GLY A 241 1.82 -14.93 10.54
N CYS A 242 0.97 -13.99 10.85
CA CYS A 242 1.35 -12.61 11.09
C CYS A 242 1.56 -12.34 12.57
N CYS A 243 2.77 -12.02 12.93
CA CYS A 243 3.16 -11.62 14.28
C CYS A 243 3.63 -10.17 14.22
N CYS A 244 2.73 -9.20 14.27
CA CYS A 244 3.13 -7.81 14.50
C CYS A 244 3.50 -7.62 15.96
N CYS A 245 4.65 -8.20 16.33
CA CYS A 245 5.05 -8.41 17.72
C CYS A 245 5.49 -7.13 18.45
N GLY A 246 5.57 -5.99 17.78
CA GLY A 246 6.06 -4.76 18.41
C GLY A 246 5.31 -3.50 17.97
N GLY A 247 4.38 -3.63 17.04
CA GLY A 247 3.63 -2.51 16.52
C GLY A 247 2.49 -2.06 17.44
N ASN A 248 2.15 -0.79 17.37
CA ASN A 248 1.02 -0.20 18.09
C ASN A 248 -0.27 -0.27 17.24
N GLU A 249 -0.60 -1.44 16.74
CA GLU A 249 -1.74 -1.63 15.85
C GLU A 249 -3.06 -1.16 16.47
N ILE A 250 -3.92 -0.65 15.60
CA ILE A 250 -5.29 -0.29 15.94
C ILE A 250 -6.10 -1.57 16.18
N THR A 251 -6.57 -1.77 17.41
CA THR A 251 -7.27 -3.00 17.80
C THR A 251 -8.71 -3.08 17.32
N ASN A 252 -9.34 -1.94 17.02
CA ASN A 252 -10.63 -1.87 16.33
C ASN A 252 -10.49 -1.58 14.82
N ALA A 253 -9.40 -2.09 14.23
CA ALA A 253 -9.09 -1.93 12.81
C ALA A 253 -10.19 -2.49 11.89
N MET A 254 -10.82 -3.59 12.28
CA MET A 254 -11.91 -4.19 11.50
C MET A 254 -13.07 -3.23 11.28
N GLU A 255 -13.54 -2.56 12.35
CA GLU A 255 -14.62 -1.58 12.25
C GLU A 255 -14.20 -0.38 11.40
N VAL A 256 -12.94 0.07 11.56
CA VAL A 256 -12.37 1.17 10.76
C VAL A 256 -12.33 0.79 9.29
N ASN A 257 -11.86 -0.40 8.95
CA ASN A 257 -11.76 -0.88 7.56
C ASN A 257 -13.14 -1.05 6.90
N VAL A 258 -14.15 -1.53 7.64
CA VAL A 258 -15.54 -1.57 7.18
C VAL A 258 -16.07 -0.16 6.89
N ASN A 259 -15.83 0.79 7.77
CA ASN A 259 -16.23 2.18 7.58
C ASN A 259 -15.53 2.80 6.35
N ILE A 260 -14.23 2.55 6.17
CA ILE A 260 -13.47 3.03 5.00
C ILE A 260 -14.06 2.47 3.71
N LEU A 261 -14.36 1.17 3.66
CA LEU A 261 -15.01 0.56 2.49
C LEU A 261 -16.37 1.20 2.20
N ALA A 262 -17.21 1.35 3.21
CA ALA A 262 -18.51 1.99 3.07
C ALA A 262 -18.39 3.45 2.63
N TYR A 263 -17.44 4.21 3.20
CA TYR A 263 -17.14 5.58 2.80
C TYR A 263 -16.76 5.67 1.32
N THR A 264 -15.85 4.81 0.86
CA THR A 264 -15.37 4.76 -0.53
C THR A 264 -16.51 4.59 -1.55
N LEU A 265 -17.59 3.90 -1.17
CA LEU A 265 -18.72 3.63 -2.06
C LEU A 265 -19.83 4.68 -1.98
N MET A 266 -19.79 5.56 -0.98
CA MET A 266 -20.84 6.59 -0.74
C MET A 266 -20.40 7.99 -1.16
N PHE A 267 -19.11 8.25 -1.18
CA PHE A 267 -18.52 9.55 -1.45
C PHE A 267 -17.49 9.49 -2.58
#